data_503ec088b19b6da5afa3383413cad3df
#
_entry.id   503ec088b19b6da5afa3383413cad3df
#
_cell.length_a   1.000
_cell.length_b   1.000
_cell.length_c   1.000
_cell.angle_alpha   90.00
_cell.angle_beta   90.00
_cell.angle_gamma   90.00
#
_symmetry.space_group_name_H-M   'P 1'
#
loop_
_entity.id
_entity.type
_entity.pdbx_description
1 polymer ?
#
loop_
_entity_poly.entity_id
_entity_poly.type
_entity_poly.pdbx_seq_one_letter_code
_entity_poly.pdbx_strand_id
1 'polypeptide(L)'
;SVMYENNKKRIEKNGKKIQDRKELINTIPCIIFCHDDLKFAVGEPECRRFFLDQSLTLYDSSYIDDLRNYKKILKNRNQILKTHEYEILDVLDNQLAIYGLKIQEKRKKAVFQFNQIFGKLFEEITGIEGLKISYDSSWKEKDENGNRIFPTVETILNHLYERRENDKLMETTMSGPHRDRINFILNNKMFIPTASTGQCRLVALLLRVAQAVYYTKTTGQKPVLLMDDVLLELDPEKRRKLTSLLPEYDQLFCTFLPGEPYEKYMHDTTKIYTIK
;
A
#
# COMPACT_ATOMS: atom_id res chain seq x y z
N SER A 1 -26.64 2.54 2.10
CA SER A 1 -27.08 1.14 2.04
C SER A 1 -26.18 0.31 1.16
N VAL A 2 -25.98 -0.95 1.53
CA VAL A 2 -25.30 -1.95 0.72
C VAL A 2 -26.27 -3.09 0.51
N MET A 3 -26.56 -3.41 -0.73
CA MET A 3 -27.48 -4.49 -1.10
C MET A 3 -26.74 -5.52 -1.94
N TYR A 4 -27.03 -6.79 -1.68
CA TYR A 4 -26.54 -7.93 -2.47
C TYR A 4 -27.74 -8.61 -3.15
N GLU A 5 -27.79 -8.57 -4.45
CA GLU A 5 -28.85 -9.16 -5.25
C GLU A 5 -28.27 -9.82 -6.50
N ASN A 6 -28.62 -11.09 -6.76
CA ASN A 6 -28.14 -11.86 -7.91
C ASN A 6 -26.61 -11.82 -8.11
N ASN A 7 -25.83 -12.03 -7.07
CA ASN A 7 -24.37 -11.92 -7.03
C ASN A 7 -23.82 -10.53 -7.45
N LYS A 8 -24.65 -9.50 -7.48
CA LYS A 8 -24.23 -8.13 -7.75
C LYS A 8 -24.34 -7.28 -6.49
N LYS A 9 -23.26 -6.59 -6.15
CA LYS A 9 -23.21 -5.63 -5.06
C LYS A 9 -23.70 -4.28 -5.55
N ARG A 10 -24.73 -3.74 -4.93
CA ARG A 10 -25.21 -2.38 -5.14
C ARG A 10 -24.94 -1.55 -3.88
N ILE A 11 -24.32 -0.41 -4.05
CA ILE A 11 -24.02 0.51 -2.94
C ILE A 11 -24.70 1.83 -3.24
N GLU A 12 -25.38 2.38 -2.24
CA GLU A 12 -26.07 3.67 -2.32
C GLU A 12 -25.67 4.57 -1.16
N LYS A 13 -25.48 5.85 -1.47
CA LYS A 13 -25.25 6.93 -0.50
C LYS A 13 -26.37 7.95 -0.67
N ASN A 14 -27.13 8.20 0.39
CA ASN A 14 -28.25 9.15 0.38
C ASN A 14 -29.23 8.93 -0.80
N GLY A 15 -29.58 7.66 -1.07
CA GLY A 15 -30.48 7.27 -2.16
C GLY A 15 -29.88 7.30 -3.57
N LYS A 16 -28.61 7.71 -3.71
CA LYS A 16 -27.91 7.73 -5.01
C LYS A 16 -26.97 6.53 -5.11
N LYS A 17 -27.03 5.81 -6.23
CA LYS A 17 -26.13 4.68 -6.50
C LYS A 17 -24.69 5.17 -6.64
N ILE A 18 -23.79 4.59 -5.86
CA ILE A 18 -22.36 4.81 -5.99
C ILE A 18 -21.85 3.95 -7.16
N GLN A 19 -21.26 4.61 -8.14
CA GLN A 19 -20.69 3.96 -9.32
C GLN A 19 -19.18 3.77 -9.19
N ASP A 20 -18.49 4.65 -8.48
CA ASP A 20 -17.05 4.60 -8.29
C ASP A 20 -16.68 4.35 -6.81
N ARG A 21 -15.75 3.38 -6.61
CA ARG A 21 -15.19 3.09 -5.27
C ARG A 21 -14.49 4.31 -4.64
N LYS A 22 -14.04 5.26 -5.44
CA LYS A 22 -13.46 6.53 -5.01
C LYS A 22 -14.40 7.30 -4.07
N GLU A 23 -15.71 7.31 -4.37
CA GLU A 23 -16.72 7.94 -3.53
C GLU A 23 -16.86 7.28 -2.15
N LEU A 24 -16.65 5.95 -2.08
CA LEU A 24 -16.70 5.22 -0.81
C LEU A 24 -15.52 5.56 0.09
N ILE A 25 -14.31 5.61 -0.47
CA ILE A 25 -13.09 5.97 0.26
C ILE A 25 -13.23 7.36 0.88
N ASN A 26 -13.76 8.31 0.11
CA ASN A 26 -13.99 9.68 0.57
C ASN A 26 -15.15 9.81 1.58
N THR A 27 -15.99 8.77 1.72
CA THR A 27 -17.15 8.81 2.62
C THR A 27 -16.83 8.28 4.01
N ILE A 28 -16.16 7.13 4.07
CA ILE A 28 -15.80 6.46 5.32
C ILE A 28 -14.36 5.96 5.13
N PRO A 29 -13.37 6.77 5.48
CA PRO A 29 -11.99 6.33 5.47
C PRO A 29 -11.80 5.23 6.50
N CYS A 30 -11.52 4.02 6.02
CA CYS A 30 -11.41 2.84 6.85
C CYS A 30 -10.05 2.18 6.67
N ILE A 31 -9.39 1.86 7.77
CA ILE A 31 -8.13 1.12 7.80
C ILE A 31 -8.37 -0.22 8.48
N ILE A 32 -8.09 -1.28 7.75
CA ILE A 32 -8.35 -2.65 8.16
C ILE A 32 -7.03 -3.28 8.57
N PHE A 33 -6.99 -3.85 9.77
CA PHE A 33 -5.95 -4.71 10.28
C PHE A 33 -6.47 -6.14 10.24
N CYS A 34 -5.81 -7.03 9.52
CA CYS A 34 -6.22 -8.42 9.43
C CYS A 34 -5.02 -9.37 9.32
N HIS A 35 -5.25 -10.65 9.54
CA HIS A 35 -4.20 -11.67 9.44
C HIS A 35 -3.47 -11.66 8.08
N ASP A 36 -4.17 -11.37 6.99
CA ASP A 36 -3.63 -11.27 5.64
C ASP A 36 -2.59 -10.16 5.46
N ASP A 37 -2.50 -9.19 6.37
CA ASP A 37 -1.53 -8.10 6.32
C ASP A 37 -0.08 -8.60 6.42
N LEU A 38 0.15 -9.79 6.98
CA LEU A 38 1.46 -10.43 6.99
C LEU A 38 2.09 -10.52 5.58
N LYS A 39 1.26 -10.62 4.53
CA LYS A 39 1.70 -10.60 3.13
C LYS A 39 2.43 -9.31 2.74
N PHE A 40 2.20 -8.20 3.45
CA PHE A 40 2.91 -6.93 3.19
C PHE A 40 4.37 -6.98 3.67
N ALA A 41 4.66 -7.81 4.65
CA ALA A 41 6.03 -8.04 5.10
C ALA A 41 6.70 -9.17 4.30
N VAL A 42 6.13 -10.38 4.29
CA VAL A 42 6.78 -11.59 3.79
C VAL A 42 6.32 -12.02 2.39
N GLY A 43 5.22 -11.47 1.88
CA GLY A 43 4.67 -11.85 0.58
C GLY A 43 5.48 -11.36 -0.61
N GLU A 44 4.97 -11.66 -1.80
CA GLU A 44 5.57 -11.25 -3.07
C GLU A 44 5.69 -9.72 -3.19
N PRO A 45 6.61 -9.20 -4.01
CA PRO A 45 6.78 -7.76 -4.21
C PRO A 45 5.49 -7.03 -4.59
N GLU A 46 4.55 -7.71 -5.23
CA GLU A 46 3.24 -7.18 -5.58
C GLU A 46 2.41 -6.82 -4.33
N CYS A 47 2.47 -7.63 -3.27
CA CYS A 47 1.76 -7.36 -2.02
C CYS A 47 2.24 -6.06 -1.38
N ARG A 48 3.54 -5.80 -1.38
CA ARG A 48 4.13 -4.56 -0.85
C ARG A 48 3.75 -3.35 -1.69
N ARG A 49 3.76 -3.48 -3.04
CA ARG A 49 3.26 -2.41 -3.93
C ARG A 49 1.77 -2.15 -3.70
N PHE A 50 0.97 -3.21 -3.55
CA PHE A 50 -0.45 -3.10 -3.27
C PHE A 50 -0.71 -2.34 -1.96
N PHE A 51 0.02 -2.64 -0.89
CA PHE A 51 -0.10 -1.89 0.37
C PHE A 51 0.18 -0.39 0.19
N LEU A 52 1.27 -0.05 -0.50
CA LEU A 52 1.63 1.35 -0.75
C LEU A 52 0.60 2.06 -1.62
N ASP A 53 0.12 1.40 -2.68
CA ASP A 53 -0.92 1.94 -3.56
C ASP A 53 -2.24 2.12 -2.80
N GLN A 54 -2.64 1.14 -1.98
CA GLN A 54 -3.82 1.24 -1.12
C GLN A 54 -3.71 2.42 -0.17
N SER A 55 -2.53 2.61 0.45
CA SER A 55 -2.29 3.72 1.35
C SER A 55 -2.43 5.07 0.63
N LEU A 56 -1.81 5.21 -0.55
CA LEU A 56 -1.92 6.42 -1.36
C LEU A 56 -3.36 6.74 -1.78
N THR A 57 -4.15 5.72 -2.10
CA THR A 57 -5.55 5.91 -2.53
C THR A 57 -6.48 6.44 -1.43
N LEU A 58 -6.08 6.31 -0.16
CA LEU A 58 -6.90 6.81 0.96
C LEU A 58 -6.94 8.34 1.05
N TYR A 59 -5.90 9.03 0.61
CA TYR A 59 -5.79 10.50 0.74
C TYR A 59 -5.53 11.23 -0.57
N ASP A 60 -5.15 10.55 -1.63
CA ASP A 60 -4.93 11.13 -2.96
C ASP A 60 -5.87 10.49 -3.99
N SER A 61 -7.00 11.15 -4.21
CA SER A 61 -7.99 10.68 -5.17
C SER A 61 -7.49 10.71 -6.62
N SER A 62 -6.50 11.57 -6.95
CA SER A 62 -5.89 11.61 -8.29
C SER A 62 -4.99 10.41 -8.54
N TYR A 63 -4.42 9.82 -7.47
CA TYR A 63 -3.60 8.61 -7.58
C TYR A 63 -4.40 7.41 -8.10
N ILE A 64 -5.69 7.32 -7.71
CA ILE A 64 -6.57 6.24 -8.20
C ILE A 64 -6.69 6.30 -9.72
N ASP A 65 -6.85 7.50 -10.27
CA ASP A 65 -7.02 7.71 -11.71
C ASP A 65 -5.69 7.42 -12.46
N ASP A 66 -4.56 7.92 -11.93
CA ASP A 66 -3.24 7.62 -12.49
C ASP A 66 -2.97 6.11 -12.52
N LEU A 67 -3.29 5.40 -11.41
CA LEU A 67 -3.09 3.96 -11.30
C LEU A 67 -3.99 3.17 -12.25
N ARG A 68 -5.26 3.58 -12.42
CA ARG A 68 -6.20 2.98 -13.37
C ARG A 68 -5.73 3.14 -14.81
N ASN A 69 -5.34 4.37 -15.18
CA ASN A 69 -4.82 4.67 -16.51
C ASN A 69 -3.55 3.86 -16.80
N TYR A 70 -2.60 3.86 -15.86
CA TYR A 70 -1.39 3.07 -15.99
C TYR A 70 -1.68 1.57 -16.21
N LYS A 71 -2.54 0.98 -15.38
CA LYS A 71 -2.91 -0.44 -15.51
C LYS A 71 -3.61 -0.76 -16.84
N LYS A 72 -4.46 0.15 -17.32
CA LYS A 72 -5.12 -0.01 -18.62
C LYS A 72 -4.11 0.04 -19.76
N ILE A 73 -3.20 1.01 -19.75
CA ILE A 73 -2.16 1.17 -20.77
C ILE A 73 -1.20 -0.03 -20.76
N LEU A 74 -0.75 -0.45 -19.58
CA LEU A 74 0.10 -1.63 -19.41
C LEU A 74 -0.55 -2.90 -19.97
N LYS A 75 -1.85 -3.10 -19.69
CA LYS A 75 -2.61 -4.23 -20.24
C LYS A 75 -2.67 -4.19 -21.76
N ASN A 76 -2.96 -3.03 -22.34
CA ASN A 76 -3.01 -2.85 -23.79
C ASN A 76 -1.64 -3.08 -24.43
N ARG A 77 -0.57 -2.50 -23.83
CA ARG A 77 0.80 -2.70 -24.30
C ARG A 77 1.20 -4.18 -24.29
N ASN A 78 0.91 -4.89 -23.20
CA ASN A 78 1.21 -6.33 -23.12
C ASN A 78 0.35 -7.14 -24.11
N GLN A 79 -0.86 -6.71 -24.45
CA GLN A 79 -1.66 -7.34 -25.48
C GLN A 79 -1.02 -7.17 -26.87
N ILE A 80 -0.59 -5.97 -27.20
CA ILE A 80 0.13 -5.65 -28.46
C ILE A 80 1.43 -6.48 -28.58
N LEU A 81 2.18 -6.61 -27.48
CA LEU A 81 3.39 -7.45 -27.48
C LEU A 81 3.08 -8.91 -27.81
N LYS A 82 1.93 -9.45 -27.35
CA LYS A 82 1.48 -10.83 -27.62
C LYS A 82 0.91 -11.03 -29.01
N THR A 83 0.23 -10.02 -29.57
CA THR A 83 -0.36 -10.09 -30.92
C THR A 83 0.62 -9.70 -32.02
N HIS A 84 1.82 -9.21 -31.65
CA HIS A 84 2.87 -8.73 -32.57
C HIS A 84 2.44 -7.55 -33.46
N GLU A 85 1.46 -6.76 -33.02
CA GLU A 85 0.92 -5.59 -33.73
C GLU A 85 1.60 -4.30 -33.21
N TYR A 86 2.86 -4.07 -33.56
CA TYR A 86 3.73 -3.08 -32.89
C TYR A 86 3.50 -1.61 -33.31
N GLU A 87 2.62 -1.33 -34.25
CA GLU A 87 2.43 -0.01 -34.87
C GLU A 87 2.10 1.11 -33.88
N ILE A 88 1.39 0.79 -32.79
CA ILE A 88 0.98 1.77 -31.77
C ILE A 88 1.83 1.75 -30.51
N LEU A 89 2.95 1.00 -30.49
CA LEU A 89 3.80 0.90 -29.29
C LEU A 89 4.33 2.28 -28.85
N ASP A 90 4.71 3.17 -29.77
CA ASP A 90 5.22 4.49 -29.40
C ASP A 90 4.20 5.32 -28.65
N VAL A 91 2.94 5.25 -29.03
CA VAL A 91 1.84 5.95 -28.37
C VAL A 91 1.63 5.37 -26.97
N LEU A 92 1.65 4.04 -26.84
CA LEU A 92 1.48 3.35 -25.56
C LEU A 92 2.68 3.59 -24.64
N ASP A 93 3.91 3.59 -25.17
CA ASP A 93 5.14 3.88 -24.42
C ASP A 93 5.10 5.30 -23.84
N ASN A 94 4.66 6.30 -24.62
CA ASN A 94 4.52 7.68 -24.15
C ASN A 94 3.51 7.77 -23.00
N GLN A 95 2.33 7.21 -23.17
CA GLN A 95 1.31 7.18 -22.12
C GLN A 95 1.79 6.42 -20.87
N LEU A 96 2.47 5.27 -21.06
CA LEU A 96 3.02 4.47 -19.99
C LEU A 96 4.07 5.25 -19.18
N ALA A 97 4.96 5.98 -19.86
CA ALA A 97 5.98 6.83 -19.25
C ALA A 97 5.33 7.93 -18.39
N ILE A 98 4.37 8.67 -18.95
CA ILE A 98 3.67 9.78 -18.25
C ILE A 98 2.99 9.29 -16.96
N TYR A 99 2.13 8.27 -17.05
CA TYR A 99 1.41 7.78 -15.87
C TYR A 99 2.31 7.01 -14.91
N GLY A 100 3.28 6.28 -15.43
CA GLY A 100 4.24 5.55 -14.61
C GLY A 100 5.13 6.46 -13.79
N LEU A 101 5.60 7.57 -14.38
CA LEU A 101 6.39 8.57 -13.69
C LEU A 101 5.62 9.18 -12.51
N LYS A 102 4.36 9.57 -12.71
CA LYS A 102 3.48 10.09 -11.65
C LYS A 102 3.34 9.10 -10.50
N ILE A 103 3.17 7.81 -10.80
CA ILE A 103 3.05 6.76 -9.79
C ILE A 103 4.35 6.64 -8.99
N GLN A 104 5.51 6.59 -9.66
CA GLN A 104 6.80 6.45 -8.97
C GLN A 104 7.14 7.65 -8.10
N GLU A 105 6.83 8.86 -8.57
CA GLU A 105 7.01 10.10 -7.80
C GLU A 105 6.19 10.07 -6.50
N LYS A 106 4.89 9.77 -6.61
CA LYS A 106 4.00 9.68 -5.45
C LYS A 106 4.40 8.59 -4.48
N ARG A 107 4.82 7.41 -4.98
CA ARG A 107 5.34 6.32 -4.14
C ARG A 107 6.62 6.71 -3.41
N LYS A 108 7.58 7.35 -4.10
CA LYS A 108 8.84 7.82 -3.49
C LYS A 108 8.55 8.80 -2.36
N LYS A 109 7.66 9.77 -2.59
CA LYS A 109 7.21 10.74 -1.57
C LYS A 109 6.54 10.04 -0.39
N ALA A 110 5.63 9.10 -0.65
CA ALA A 110 4.94 8.36 0.40
C ALA A 110 5.92 7.54 1.26
N VAL A 111 6.84 6.80 0.65
CA VAL A 111 7.85 6.02 1.40
C VAL A 111 8.73 6.93 2.27
N PHE A 112 9.14 8.09 1.76
CA PHE A 112 9.86 9.06 2.57
C PHE A 112 9.06 9.48 3.82
N GLN A 113 7.78 9.76 3.65
CA GLN A 113 6.89 10.17 4.74
C GLN A 113 6.58 9.01 5.70
N PHE A 114 6.36 7.80 5.19
CA PHE A 114 6.20 6.61 6.01
C PHE A 114 7.43 6.36 6.89
N ASN A 115 8.63 6.55 6.38
CA ASN A 115 9.86 6.38 7.14
C ASN A 115 10.02 7.37 8.31
N GLN A 116 9.34 8.52 8.30
CA GLN A 116 9.30 9.44 9.44
C GLN A 116 8.48 8.89 10.63
N ILE A 117 7.67 7.87 10.38
CA ILE A 117 6.74 7.28 11.35
C ILE A 117 7.15 5.84 11.66
N PHE A 118 7.24 5.00 10.66
CA PHE A 118 7.37 3.54 10.77
C PHE A 118 8.59 3.09 11.58
N GLY A 119 9.75 3.66 11.31
CA GLY A 119 10.99 3.30 12.04
C GLY A 119 10.88 3.56 13.54
N LYS A 120 10.30 4.70 13.92
CA LYS A 120 10.08 5.07 15.33
C LYS A 120 9.08 4.15 16.02
N LEU A 121 8.00 3.78 15.35
CA LEU A 121 7.01 2.85 15.88
C LEU A 121 7.63 1.47 16.15
N PHE A 122 8.50 1.00 15.23
CA PHE A 122 9.18 -0.28 15.39
C PHE A 122 10.17 -0.25 16.55
N GLU A 123 10.96 0.80 16.66
CA GLU A 123 11.91 1.02 17.74
C GLU A 123 11.22 1.06 19.12
N GLU A 124 10.12 1.78 19.24
CA GLU A 124 9.35 1.93 20.49
C GLU A 124 8.83 0.59 21.04
N ILE A 125 8.44 -0.33 20.14
CA ILE A 125 7.97 -1.66 20.57
C ILE A 125 9.11 -2.64 20.81
N THR A 126 10.15 -2.60 19.97
CA THR A 126 11.19 -3.65 19.95
C THR A 126 12.52 -3.24 20.56
N GLY A 127 12.79 -1.94 20.72
CA GLY A 127 14.11 -1.42 21.06
C GLY A 127 15.13 -1.49 19.91
N ILE A 128 14.71 -1.89 18.69
CA ILE A 128 15.60 -2.00 17.53
C ILE A 128 15.48 -0.73 16.68
N GLU A 129 16.56 0.02 16.59
CA GLU A 129 16.64 1.28 15.85
C GLU A 129 16.97 1.06 14.37
N GLY A 130 16.55 2.02 13.54
CA GLY A 130 17.03 2.17 12.17
C GLY A 130 16.35 1.27 11.12
N LEU A 131 15.26 0.56 11.46
CA LEU A 131 14.45 -0.14 10.46
C LEU A 131 13.75 0.87 9.55
N LYS A 132 13.93 0.71 8.24
CA LYS A 132 13.35 1.60 7.23
C LYS A 132 12.78 0.85 6.04
N ILE A 133 11.79 1.47 5.38
CA ILE A 133 11.26 1.05 4.11
C ILE A 133 12.17 1.60 3.01
N SER A 134 12.65 0.73 2.13
CA SER A 134 13.42 1.10 0.94
C SER A 134 12.54 0.97 -0.30
N TYR A 135 12.48 2.02 -1.10
CA TYR A 135 11.81 2.02 -2.40
C TYR A 135 12.84 2.06 -3.51
N ASP A 136 12.85 1.04 -4.34
CA ASP A 136 13.72 0.89 -5.49
C ASP A 136 12.87 0.89 -6.77
N SER A 137 12.80 2.06 -7.43
CA SER A 137 12.07 2.25 -8.67
C SER A 137 12.69 1.46 -9.81
N SER A 138 11.88 0.90 -10.69
CA SER A 138 12.34 0.18 -11.88
C SER A 138 12.99 1.11 -12.88
N TRP A 139 12.44 2.28 -13.09
CA TRP A 139 13.04 3.34 -13.90
C TRP A 139 13.93 4.22 -13.02
N LYS A 140 15.17 4.37 -13.42
CA LYS A 140 16.22 5.08 -12.67
C LYS A 140 17.04 5.90 -13.62
N GLU A 141 17.42 7.07 -13.17
CA GLU A 141 18.38 7.93 -13.83
C GLU A 141 19.52 8.29 -12.87
N LYS A 142 20.70 8.53 -13.40
CA LYS A 142 21.85 9.01 -12.65
C LYS A 142 22.33 10.29 -13.28
N ASP A 143 22.76 11.25 -12.46
CA ASP A 143 23.46 12.44 -12.91
C ASP A 143 24.91 12.12 -13.34
N GLU A 144 25.62 13.12 -13.83
CA GLU A 144 27.02 13.00 -14.26
C GLU A 144 27.96 12.54 -13.13
N ASN A 145 27.56 12.75 -11.87
CA ASN A 145 28.31 12.34 -10.68
C ASN A 145 27.91 10.94 -10.19
N GLY A 146 27.00 10.25 -10.89
CA GLY A 146 26.50 8.92 -10.52
C GLY A 146 25.43 8.92 -9.42
N ASN A 147 24.95 10.09 -8.97
CA ASN A 147 23.86 10.17 -7.98
C ASN A 147 22.53 9.84 -8.65
N ARG A 148 21.65 9.18 -7.90
CA ARG A 148 20.31 8.88 -8.40
C ARG A 148 19.44 10.13 -8.42
N ILE A 149 19.03 10.53 -9.61
CA ILE A 149 18.05 11.58 -9.85
C ILE A 149 16.69 10.99 -10.22
N PHE A 150 15.69 11.84 -10.28
CA PHE A 150 14.36 11.42 -10.72
C PHE A 150 14.33 11.44 -12.26
N PRO A 151 13.90 10.36 -12.92
CA PRO A 151 13.91 10.31 -14.38
C PRO A 151 12.89 11.27 -14.99
N THR A 152 13.19 11.74 -16.20
CA THR A 152 12.23 12.49 -17.02
C THR A 152 11.39 11.54 -17.88
N VAL A 153 10.31 12.04 -18.48
CA VAL A 153 9.53 11.26 -19.47
C VAL A 153 10.41 10.82 -20.62
N GLU A 154 11.28 11.69 -21.10
CA GLU A 154 12.23 11.42 -22.20
C GLU A 154 13.20 10.29 -21.83
N THR A 155 13.81 10.34 -20.65
CA THR A 155 14.68 9.27 -20.15
C THR A 155 13.95 7.92 -20.10
N ILE A 156 12.68 7.93 -19.65
CA ILE A 156 11.88 6.71 -19.59
C ILE A 156 11.56 6.19 -21.00
N LEU A 157 11.23 7.06 -21.93
CA LEU A 157 10.98 6.69 -23.34
C LEU A 157 12.21 6.04 -23.97
N ASN A 158 13.39 6.62 -23.80
CA ASN A 158 14.64 6.04 -24.25
C ASN A 158 14.88 4.65 -23.64
N HIS A 159 14.65 4.51 -22.33
CA HIS A 159 14.76 3.23 -21.63
C HIS A 159 13.77 2.16 -22.15
N LEU A 160 12.52 2.55 -22.44
CA LEU A 160 11.51 1.66 -23.02
C LEU A 160 11.90 1.25 -24.44
N TYR A 161 12.40 2.18 -25.23
CA TYR A 161 12.87 1.94 -26.60
C TYR A 161 14.04 0.94 -26.62
N GLU A 162 15.07 1.17 -25.81
CA GLU A 162 16.24 0.27 -25.70
C GLU A 162 15.87 -1.16 -25.29
N ARG A 163 14.81 -1.31 -24.49
CA ARG A 163 14.34 -2.61 -24.00
C ARG A 163 13.23 -3.24 -24.83
N ARG A 164 12.81 -2.58 -25.90
CA ARG A 164 11.64 -3.01 -26.70
C ARG A 164 11.81 -4.43 -27.27
N GLU A 165 12.99 -4.77 -27.75
CA GLU A 165 13.25 -6.12 -28.27
C GLU A 165 13.14 -7.20 -27.18
N ASN A 166 13.59 -6.92 -25.96
CA ASN A 166 13.42 -7.82 -24.83
C ASN A 166 11.94 -7.94 -24.44
N ASP A 167 11.20 -6.83 -24.43
CA ASP A 167 9.76 -6.84 -24.14
C ASP A 167 8.98 -7.65 -25.18
N LYS A 168 9.34 -7.55 -26.47
CA LYS A 168 8.78 -8.34 -27.56
C LYS A 168 9.07 -9.83 -27.39
N LEU A 169 10.31 -10.20 -27.07
CA LEU A 169 10.70 -11.58 -26.84
C LEU A 169 9.98 -12.21 -25.65
N MET A 170 9.77 -11.44 -24.58
CA MET A 170 9.09 -11.87 -23.36
C MET A 170 7.57 -11.68 -23.41
N GLU A 171 7.03 -11.11 -24.49
CA GLU A 171 5.61 -10.78 -24.68
C GLU A 171 5.01 -10.00 -23.51
N THR A 172 5.84 -9.23 -22.81
CA THR A 172 5.44 -8.48 -21.61
C THR A 172 6.36 -7.30 -21.34
N THR A 173 5.81 -6.28 -20.69
CA THR A 173 6.58 -5.11 -20.27
C THR A 173 7.45 -5.46 -19.05
N MET A 174 8.77 -5.37 -19.20
CA MET A 174 9.74 -5.79 -18.19
C MET A 174 10.18 -4.68 -17.24
N SER A 175 9.78 -3.43 -17.48
CA SER A 175 10.16 -2.29 -16.65
C SER A 175 8.97 -1.36 -16.36
N GLY A 176 9.01 -0.64 -15.24
CA GLY A 176 7.99 0.33 -14.84
C GLY A 176 7.48 0.12 -13.42
N PRO A 177 6.53 0.94 -12.95
CA PRO A 177 5.98 0.90 -11.59
C PRO A 177 5.49 -0.48 -11.11
N HIS A 178 5.01 -1.32 -12.01
CA HIS A 178 4.60 -2.69 -11.71
C HIS A 178 5.77 -3.64 -11.40
N ARG A 179 7.02 -3.20 -11.63
CA ARG A 179 8.27 -3.90 -11.32
C ARG A 179 9.08 -3.25 -10.19
N ASP A 180 8.60 -2.15 -9.62
CA ASP A 180 9.25 -1.51 -8.46
C ASP A 180 9.38 -2.48 -7.29
N ARG A 181 10.43 -2.31 -6.51
CA ARG A 181 10.70 -3.10 -5.32
C ARG A 181 10.59 -2.25 -4.06
N ILE A 182 9.89 -2.80 -3.07
CA ILE A 182 9.75 -2.21 -1.74
C ILE A 182 10.29 -3.24 -0.75
N ASN A 183 11.25 -2.85 0.07
CA ASN A 183 11.93 -3.73 0.99
C ASN A 183 12.06 -3.09 2.37
N PHE A 184 12.30 -3.90 3.38
CA PHE A 184 12.62 -3.46 4.74
C PHE A 184 14.12 -3.64 4.95
N ILE A 185 14.80 -2.57 5.34
CA ILE A 185 16.26 -2.52 5.48
C ILE A 185 16.62 -2.14 6.92
N LEU A 186 17.47 -2.95 7.52
CA LEU A 186 18.10 -2.70 8.82
C LEU A 186 19.60 -2.82 8.65
N ASN A 187 20.37 -1.80 9.10
CA ASN A 187 21.83 -1.79 8.99
C ASN A 187 22.34 -2.12 7.58
N ASN A 188 21.71 -1.53 6.54
CA ASN A 188 21.99 -1.74 5.12
C ASN A 188 21.80 -3.18 4.60
N LYS A 189 21.12 -4.05 5.37
CA LYS A 189 20.78 -5.42 4.98
C LYS A 189 19.27 -5.60 4.89
N MET A 190 18.84 -6.55 4.08
CA MET A 190 17.42 -6.96 4.01
C MET A 190 17.00 -7.53 5.36
N PHE A 191 15.98 -6.93 5.97
CA PHE A 191 15.52 -7.32 7.31
C PHE A 191 14.67 -8.60 7.30
N ILE A 192 13.70 -8.69 6.40
CA ILE A 192 12.71 -9.79 6.41
C ILE A 192 13.31 -11.19 6.35
N PRO A 193 14.35 -11.48 5.54
CA PRO A 193 14.94 -12.83 5.49
C PRO A 193 15.58 -13.30 6.80
N THR A 194 15.91 -12.35 7.69
CA THR A 194 16.56 -12.64 9.00
C THR A 194 15.63 -12.42 10.17
N ALA A 195 14.42 -11.90 9.93
CA ALA A 195 13.44 -11.60 10.96
C ALA A 195 12.69 -12.85 11.43
N SER A 196 12.38 -12.91 12.72
CA SER A 196 11.47 -13.92 13.25
C SER A 196 10.04 -13.72 12.75
N THR A 197 9.21 -14.76 12.80
CA THR A 197 7.79 -14.68 12.42
C THR A 197 7.07 -13.57 13.20
N GLY A 198 7.34 -13.43 14.51
CA GLY A 198 6.76 -12.38 15.33
C GLY A 198 7.21 -10.98 14.90
N GLN A 199 8.48 -10.81 14.49
CA GLN A 199 8.97 -9.54 13.94
C GLN A 199 8.31 -9.21 12.60
N CYS A 200 8.11 -10.20 11.72
CA CYS A 200 7.40 -9.99 10.46
C CYS A 200 5.94 -9.58 10.68
N ARG A 201 5.24 -10.20 11.64
CA ARG A 201 3.88 -9.80 12.03
C ARG A 201 3.84 -8.37 12.56
N LEU A 202 4.78 -8.04 13.43
CA LEU A 202 4.88 -6.69 13.96
C LEU A 202 5.14 -5.65 12.85
N VAL A 203 6.00 -5.94 11.88
CA VAL A 203 6.20 -5.09 10.70
C VAL A 203 4.87 -4.84 9.98
N ALA A 204 4.09 -5.89 9.72
CA ALA A 204 2.81 -5.77 9.01
C ALA A 204 1.80 -4.90 9.80
N LEU A 205 1.67 -5.11 11.09
CA LEU A 205 0.79 -4.32 11.95
C LEU A 205 1.23 -2.86 12.05
N LEU A 206 2.53 -2.62 12.19
CA LEU A 206 3.07 -1.25 12.26
C LEU A 206 2.99 -0.50 10.94
N LEU A 207 2.98 -1.19 9.80
CA LEU A 207 2.63 -0.58 8.53
C LEU A 207 1.20 -0.03 8.54
N ARG A 208 0.24 -0.77 9.12
CA ARG A 208 -1.15 -0.29 9.28
C ARG A 208 -1.26 0.87 10.26
N VAL A 209 -0.55 0.81 11.37
CA VAL A 209 -0.48 1.96 12.31
C VAL A 209 0.11 3.17 11.61
N ALA A 210 1.23 3.01 10.89
CA ALA A 210 1.85 4.09 10.13
C ALA A 210 0.91 4.64 9.05
N GLN A 211 0.12 3.78 8.39
CA GLN A 211 -0.91 4.17 7.43
C GLN A 211 -1.98 5.05 8.10
N ALA A 212 -2.45 4.66 9.29
CA ALA A 212 -3.46 5.41 10.04
C ALA A 212 -2.90 6.77 10.51
N VAL A 213 -1.70 6.79 11.09
CA VAL A 213 -1.01 8.03 11.52
C VAL A 213 -0.78 8.96 10.33
N TYR A 214 -0.32 8.41 9.21
CA TYR A 214 -0.06 9.19 8.00
C TYR A 214 -1.35 9.77 7.41
N TYR A 215 -2.42 8.96 7.36
CA TYR A 215 -3.76 9.42 6.93
C TYR A 215 -4.22 10.60 7.76
N THR A 216 -4.22 10.49 9.09
CA THR A 216 -4.65 11.55 10.00
C THR A 216 -3.82 12.82 9.83
N LYS A 217 -2.48 12.69 9.73
CA LYS A 217 -1.58 13.83 9.51
C LYS A 217 -1.81 14.54 8.19
N THR A 218 -2.15 13.79 7.12
CA THR A 218 -2.28 14.35 5.78
C THR A 218 -3.65 14.97 5.53
N THR A 219 -4.70 14.37 6.09
CA THR A 219 -6.09 14.78 5.83
C THR A 219 -6.72 15.61 6.95
N GLY A 220 -6.16 15.57 8.16
CA GLY A 220 -6.76 16.11 9.37
C GLY A 220 -8.01 15.35 9.83
N GLN A 221 -8.36 14.23 9.20
CA GLN A 221 -9.54 13.42 9.51
C GLN A 221 -9.16 12.20 10.34
N LYS A 222 -10.08 11.75 11.19
CA LYS A 222 -9.95 10.54 11.99
C LYS A 222 -10.48 9.36 11.17
N PRO A 223 -9.69 8.28 10.95
CA PRO A 223 -10.19 7.11 10.23
C PRO A 223 -11.06 6.23 11.14
N VAL A 224 -11.89 5.38 10.54
CA VAL A 224 -12.44 4.20 11.19
C VAL A 224 -11.40 3.09 11.15
N LEU A 225 -11.15 2.45 12.30
CA LEU A 225 -10.22 1.33 12.41
C LEU A 225 -10.99 0.03 12.59
N LEU A 226 -10.65 -0.98 11.81
CA LEU A 226 -11.20 -2.34 11.92
C LEU A 226 -10.05 -3.30 12.23
N MET A 227 -10.09 -3.96 13.38
CA MET A 227 -9.08 -4.92 13.85
C MET A 227 -9.70 -6.30 13.94
N ASP A 228 -9.34 -7.18 13.01
CA ASP A 228 -9.86 -8.53 12.89
C ASP A 228 -8.86 -9.55 13.44
N ASP A 229 -9.04 -9.94 14.69
CA ASP A 229 -8.24 -10.90 15.48
C ASP A 229 -6.74 -10.62 15.59
N VAL A 230 -6.27 -9.48 15.11
CA VAL A 230 -4.82 -9.18 14.97
C VAL A 230 -4.13 -8.90 16.31
N LEU A 231 -4.86 -8.46 17.32
CA LEU A 231 -4.29 -8.15 18.62
C LEU A 231 -3.79 -9.40 19.35
N LEU A 232 -4.38 -10.55 19.05
CA LEU A 232 -4.08 -11.83 19.71
C LEU A 232 -2.77 -12.44 19.26
N GLU A 233 -2.29 -12.04 18.11
CA GLU A 233 -1.02 -12.50 17.55
C GLU A 233 0.21 -11.92 18.27
N LEU A 234 0.00 -10.93 19.13
CA LEU A 234 1.03 -10.26 19.91
C LEU A 234 1.01 -10.70 21.37
N ASP A 235 2.18 -10.75 21.99
CA ASP A 235 2.27 -10.85 23.46
C ASP A 235 1.62 -9.64 24.15
N PRO A 236 1.19 -9.79 25.42
CA PRO A 236 0.41 -8.75 26.10
C PRO A 236 1.13 -7.39 26.18
N GLU A 237 2.46 -7.37 26.28
CA GLU A 237 3.23 -6.12 26.37
C GLU A 237 3.24 -5.39 25.03
N LYS A 238 3.58 -6.10 23.94
CA LYS A 238 3.57 -5.53 22.59
C LYS A 238 2.17 -5.09 22.16
N ARG A 239 1.15 -5.85 22.54
CA ARG A 239 -0.27 -5.51 22.30
C ARG A 239 -0.62 -4.17 22.93
N ARG A 240 -0.29 -3.98 24.22
CA ARG A 240 -0.52 -2.71 24.93
C ARG A 240 0.22 -1.55 24.29
N LYS A 241 1.50 -1.74 23.93
CA LYS A 241 2.28 -0.73 23.21
C LYS A 241 1.68 -0.40 21.85
N LEU A 242 1.27 -1.41 21.06
CA LEU A 242 0.64 -1.20 19.75
C LEU A 242 -0.63 -0.36 19.86
N THR A 243 -1.51 -0.69 20.82
CA THR A 243 -2.77 0.06 21.00
C THR A 243 -2.54 1.50 21.44
N SER A 244 -1.49 1.78 22.26
CA SER A 244 -1.14 3.16 22.64
C SER A 244 -0.53 3.98 21.50
N LEU A 245 -0.07 3.34 20.43
CA LEU A 245 0.51 3.99 19.25
C LEU A 245 -0.52 4.30 18.15
N LEU A 246 -1.77 3.87 18.32
CA LEU A 246 -2.84 4.20 17.38
C LEU A 246 -3.06 5.72 17.37
N PRO A 247 -3.25 6.33 16.20
CA PRO A 247 -3.64 7.73 16.13
C PRO A 247 -5.06 7.92 16.66
N GLU A 248 -5.49 9.16 16.81
CA GLU A 248 -6.90 9.44 17.02
C GLU A 248 -7.75 8.85 15.89
N TYR A 249 -8.82 8.16 16.24
CA TYR A 249 -9.77 7.52 15.33
C TYR A 249 -11.20 7.94 15.63
N ASP A 250 -12.06 7.87 14.63
CA ASP A 250 -13.49 8.17 14.80
C ASP A 250 -14.20 7.00 15.49
N GLN A 251 -13.94 5.79 15.04
CA GLN A 251 -14.49 4.56 15.61
C GLN A 251 -13.50 3.40 15.46
N LEU A 252 -13.44 2.54 16.48
CA LEU A 252 -12.64 1.32 16.47
C LEU A 252 -13.55 0.11 16.62
N PHE A 253 -13.47 -0.83 15.69
CA PHE A 253 -14.10 -2.14 15.78
C PHE A 253 -13.01 -3.20 15.99
N CYS A 254 -13.16 -4.03 17.01
CA CYS A 254 -12.28 -5.16 17.27
C CYS A 254 -13.09 -6.44 17.33
N THR A 255 -12.61 -7.49 16.69
CA THR A 255 -13.11 -8.84 16.87
C THR A 255 -12.24 -9.60 17.86
N PHE A 256 -12.87 -10.48 18.64
CA PHE A 256 -12.21 -11.36 19.61
C PHE A 256 -12.84 -12.74 19.54
N LEU A 257 -12.05 -13.78 19.74
CA LEU A 257 -12.55 -15.14 19.86
C LEU A 257 -13.20 -15.37 21.24
N PRO A 258 -14.14 -16.33 21.35
CA PRO A 258 -14.73 -16.68 22.64
C PRO A 258 -13.68 -17.05 23.70
N GLY A 259 -13.81 -16.45 24.88
CA GLY A 259 -12.90 -16.71 26.02
C GLY A 259 -11.67 -15.81 26.07
N GLU A 260 -11.54 -14.85 25.16
CA GLU A 260 -10.42 -13.91 25.19
C GLU A 260 -10.69 -12.69 26.07
N PRO A 261 -9.62 -12.14 26.69
CA PRO A 261 -9.75 -11.06 27.69
C PRO A 261 -9.95 -9.69 27.01
N TYR A 262 -11.08 -9.48 26.34
CA TYR A 262 -11.43 -8.22 25.69
C TYR A 262 -11.75 -7.10 26.70
N GLU A 263 -12.08 -7.44 27.94
CA GLU A 263 -12.45 -6.47 28.99
C GLU A 263 -11.33 -5.47 29.26
N LYS A 264 -10.07 -5.83 29.03
CA LYS A 264 -8.89 -4.96 29.18
C LYS A 264 -8.83 -3.82 28.17
N TYR A 265 -9.63 -3.89 27.11
CA TYR A 265 -9.70 -2.89 26.02
C TYR A 265 -10.98 -2.06 26.08
N MET A 266 -11.82 -2.29 27.09
CA MET A 266 -13.07 -1.56 27.25
C MET A 266 -12.83 -0.16 27.81
N HIS A 267 -13.58 0.78 27.27
CA HIS A 267 -13.74 2.15 27.76
C HIS A 267 -15.23 2.39 28.02
N ASP A 268 -15.59 3.47 28.68
CA ASP A 268 -16.97 3.83 29.01
C ASP A 268 -17.91 3.88 27.80
N THR A 269 -17.34 4.14 26.60
CA THR A 269 -18.07 4.20 25.32
C THR A 269 -18.11 2.88 24.57
N THR A 270 -17.50 1.81 25.09
CA THR A 270 -17.42 0.52 24.40
C THR A 270 -18.78 -0.20 24.39
N LYS A 271 -19.16 -0.73 23.23
CA LYS A 271 -20.34 -1.61 23.07
C LYS A 271 -19.90 -2.98 22.63
N ILE A 272 -20.43 -4.01 23.27
CA ILE A 272 -20.15 -5.41 22.98
C ILE A 272 -21.31 -6.02 22.20
N TYR A 273 -20.97 -6.72 21.12
CA TYR A 273 -21.91 -7.48 20.32
C TYR A 273 -21.45 -8.93 20.24
N THR A 274 -22.31 -9.86 20.73
CA THR A 274 -22.06 -11.30 20.58
C THR A 274 -22.67 -11.79 19.29
N ILE A 275 -21.84 -12.33 18.39
CA ILE A 275 -22.27 -12.93 17.13
C ILE A 275 -22.46 -14.44 17.40
N LYS A 276 -23.67 -14.94 17.16
CA LYS A 276 -24.03 -16.36 17.32
C LYS A 276 -23.88 -17.11 16.02
#